data_f6b5f749e32ad801571f1a515c035e6b
#
_entry.id   f6b5f749e32ad801571f1a515c035e6b
#
_cell.length_a   1.000
_cell.length_b   1.000
_cell.length_c   1.000
_cell.angle_alpha   90.00
_cell.angle_beta   90.00
_cell.angle_gamma   90.00
#
_symmetry.space_group_name_H-M   'P 1'
#
loop_
_entity.id
_entity.type
_entity.pdbx_description
1 polymer ?
#
loop_
_entity_poly.entity_id
_entity_poly.type
_entity_poly.pdbx_seq_one_letter_code
_entity_poly.pdbx_strand_id
1 'polypeptide(L)'
;LGTPFSGAPESTNAWRLFRLTSGRDIKAETRRFELPVAPPVPTTSIYSRTDGIVAWQGSLQKRSMANPNTENIEVIASHLGIGMNPSAMWAVADRLAQPEGAWRPFERQGLLRGLLYPNPAR
;
A
#
# COMPACT_ATOMS: atom_id res chain seq x y z
N LEU A 1 4.22 2.23 0.12
CA LEU A 1 3.56 2.95 1.20
C LEU A 1 2.53 3.91 0.61
N GLY A 2 1.22 3.69 0.90
CA GLY A 2 0.15 4.59 0.47
C GLY A 2 0.07 4.84 -1.04
N THR A 3 0.51 3.92 -1.87
CA THR A 3 0.58 4.09 -3.33
C THR A 3 -0.70 3.56 -3.98
N PRO A 4 -1.43 4.38 -4.78
CA PRO A 4 -2.60 3.93 -5.51
C PRO A 4 -2.19 3.16 -6.77
N PHE A 5 -2.16 1.85 -6.73
CA PHE A 5 -1.85 1.01 -7.91
C PHE A 5 -3.08 0.26 -8.43
N SER A 6 -4.17 0.22 -7.68
CA SER A 6 -5.44 -0.35 -8.11
C SER A 6 -6.55 0.71 -8.03
N GLY A 7 -7.28 0.91 -9.09
CA GLY A 7 -8.36 1.89 -9.16
C GLY A 7 -8.16 2.96 -10.24
N ALA A 8 -9.19 3.80 -10.42
CA ALA A 8 -9.11 4.90 -11.38
C ALA A 8 -8.18 6.01 -10.84
N PRO A 9 -7.37 6.65 -11.68
CA PRO A 9 -6.51 7.76 -11.28
C PRO A 9 -7.28 8.89 -10.58
N GLU A 10 -8.54 9.06 -10.90
CA GLU A 10 -9.44 10.06 -10.33
C GLU A 10 -9.83 9.78 -8.87
N SER A 11 -9.56 8.59 -8.36
CA SER A 11 -9.81 8.22 -6.96
C SER A 11 -8.85 8.90 -5.97
N THR A 12 -7.86 9.63 -6.44
CA THR A 12 -6.93 10.38 -5.62
C THR A 12 -7.19 11.88 -5.71
N ASN A 13 -7.11 12.61 -4.62
CA ASN A 13 -7.23 14.07 -4.64
C ASN A 13 -6.05 14.75 -5.36
N ALA A 14 -4.93 14.05 -5.52
CA ALA A 14 -3.72 14.55 -6.17
C ALA A 14 -3.85 14.65 -7.70
N TRP A 15 -4.80 13.93 -8.36
CA TRP A 15 -4.92 13.92 -9.81
C TRP A 15 -5.25 15.31 -10.40
N ARG A 16 -6.05 16.09 -9.67
CA ARG A 16 -6.41 17.46 -10.07
C ARG A 16 -5.18 18.37 -10.13
N LEU A 17 -4.35 18.29 -9.08
CA LEU A 17 -3.12 19.05 -9.00
C LEU A 17 -2.12 18.61 -10.06
N PHE A 18 -1.96 17.31 -10.27
CA PHE A 18 -1.09 16.77 -11.32
C PHE A 18 -1.52 17.24 -12.72
N ARG A 19 -2.81 17.20 -13.05
CA ARG A 19 -3.32 17.67 -14.34
C ARG A 19 -3.10 19.16 -14.56
N LEU A 20 -3.27 19.97 -13.51
CA LEU A 20 -3.04 21.42 -13.57
C LEU A 20 -1.57 21.78 -13.76
N THR A 21 -0.65 21.01 -13.18
CA THR A 21 0.79 21.33 -13.18
C THR A 21 1.55 20.68 -14.33
N SER A 22 1.16 19.47 -14.77
CA SER A 22 1.91 18.71 -15.77
C SER A 22 1.33 18.78 -17.19
N GLY A 23 0.04 19.12 -17.32
CA GLY A 23 -0.68 19.08 -18.60
C GLY A 23 -0.80 17.68 -19.21
N ARG A 24 -0.35 16.62 -18.50
CA ARG A 24 -0.34 15.24 -18.99
C ARG A 24 -1.61 14.49 -18.60
N ASP A 25 -2.03 13.56 -19.45
CA ASP A 25 -3.13 12.66 -19.15
C ASP A 25 -2.59 11.42 -18.39
N ILE A 26 -2.89 11.35 -17.08
CA ILE A 26 -2.56 10.22 -16.21
C ILE A 26 -3.11 8.89 -16.77
N LYS A 27 -4.28 8.91 -17.44
CA LYS A 27 -4.88 7.69 -18.01
C LYS A 27 -4.03 7.07 -19.11
N ALA A 28 -3.38 7.90 -19.92
CA ALA A 28 -2.49 7.41 -20.97
C ALA A 28 -1.22 6.80 -20.38
N GLU A 29 -0.71 7.39 -19.30
CA GLU A 29 0.50 6.94 -18.61
C GLU A 29 0.27 5.64 -17.83
N THR A 30 -0.86 5.51 -17.10
CA THR A 30 -1.18 4.31 -16.32
C THR A 30 -1.54 3.10 -17.16
N ARG A 31 -2.01 3.29 -18.42
CA ARG A 31 -2.26 2.18 -19.36
C ARG A 31 -0.99 1.41 -19.77
N ARG A 32 0.18 2.00 -19.58
CA ARG A 32 1.47 1.37 -19.89
C ARG A 32 1.89 0.31 -18.87
N PHE A 33 1.25 0.28 -17.71
CA PHE A 33 1.61 -0.62 -16.62
C PHE A 33 0.41 -1.45 -16.19
N GLU A 34 0.60 -2.74 -16.01
CA GLU A 34 -0.40 -3.64 -15.42
C GLU A 34 -0.45 -3.44 -13.90
N LEU A 35 -0.73 -2.22 -13.46
CA LEU A 35 -0.66 -1.80 -12.06
C LEU A 35 -1.55 -2.58 -11.08
N PRO A 36 -2.71 -3.15 -11.48
CA PRO A 36 -3.52 -3.94 -10.54
C PRO A 36 -2.90 -5.29 -10.16
N VAL A 37 -1.88 -5.75 -10.89
CA VAL A 37 -1.25 -7.06 -10.66
C VAL A 37 -0.03 -6.88 -9.77
N ALA A 38 0.01 -7.62 -8.65
CA ALA A 38 1.19 -7.67 -7.80
C ALA A 38 2.38 -8.27 -8.57
N PRO A 39 3.60 -7.71 -8.43
CA PRO A 39 4.80 -8.28 -9.05
C PRO A 39 5.03 -9.72 -8.57
N PRO A 40 5.74 -10.58 -9.35
CA PRO A 40 5.94 -11.99 -9.02
C PRO A 40 7.00 -12.20 -7.92
N VAL A 41 6.98 -11.36 -6.91
CA VAL A 41 7.85 -11.40 -5.73
C VAL A 41 7.03 -11.14 -4.46
N PRO A 42 7.46 -11.57 -3.28
CA PRO A 42 6.76 -11.25 -2.04
C PRO A 42 6.45 -9.77 -1.94
N THR A 43 5.16 -9.43 -1.82
CA THR A 43 4.69 -8.05 -1.94
C THR A 43 3.89 -7.65 -0.72
N THR A 44 4.30 -6.58 -0.05
CA THR A 44 3.57 -6.00 1.09
C THR A 44 3.13 -4.57 0.76
N SER A 45 1.83 -4.31 0.79
CA SER A 45 1.31 -2.95 0.76
C SER A 45 1.06 -2.45 2.18
N ILE A 46 1.69 -1.32 2.52
CA ILE A 46 1.43 -0.61 3.78
C ILE A 46 0.60 0.63 3.45
N TYR A 47 -0.57 0.75 4.03
CA TYR A 47 -1.54 1.79 3.72
C TYR A 47 -2.21 2.34 4.98
N SER A 48 -2.91 3.47 4.84
CA SER A 48 -3.71 4.06 5.91
C SER A 48 -5.09 4.44 5.41
N ARG A 49 -6.12 4.16 6.20
CA ARG A 49 -7.49 4.65 5.93
C ARG A 49 -7.64 6.13 6.25
N THR A 50 -6.72 6.68 7.04
CA THR A 50 -6.67 8.11 7.41
C THR A 50 -5.72 8.92 6.52
N ASP A 51 -5.35 8.39 5.36
CA ASP A 51 -4.41 9.00 4.41
C ASP A 51 -4.86 10.41 3.94
N GLY A 52 -6.13 10.59 3.62
CA GLY A 52 -6.72 11.87 3.23
C GLY A 52 -6.41 12.32 1.79
N ILE A 53 -5.39 11.78 1.13
CA ILE A 53 -4.99 12.11 -0.24
C ILE A 53 -5.32 10.98 -1.20
N VAL A 54 -4.92 9.75 -0.86
CA VAL A 54 -5.14 8.55 -1.66
C VAL A 54 -6.31 7.76 -1.10
N ALA A 55 -7.24 7.37 -1.95
CA ALA A 55 -8.28 6.41 -1.58
C ALA A 55 -7.59 5.08 -1.21
N TRP A 56 -7.65 4.70 0.06
CA TRP A 56 -6.94 3.54 0.61
C TRP A 56 -7.25 2.23 -0.12
N GLN A 57 -8.46 2.10 -0.67
CA GLN A 57 -8.87 0.95 -1.48
C GLN A 57 -7.95 0.74 -2.69
N GLY A 58 -7.44 1.85 -3.27
CA GLY A 58 -6.48 1.83 -4.37
C GLY A 58 -5.09 1.34 -3.97
N SER A 59 -4.79 1.29 -2.68
CA SER A 59 -3.50 0.80 -2.16
C SER A 59 -3.54 -0.68 -1.76
N LEU A 60 -4.69 -1.36 -1.89
CA LEU A 60 -4.80 -2.78 -1.54
C LEU A 60 -4.27 -3.68 -2.65
N GLN A 61 -3.33 -4.53 -2.31
CA GLN A 61 -2.86 -5.63 -3.16
C GLN A 61 -3.80 -6.83 -3.05
N LYS A 62 -4.05 -7.48 -4.17
CA LYS A 62 -4.82 -8.73 -4.23
C LYS A 62 -3.86 -9.91 -4.41
N ARG A 63 -4.08 -10.96 -3.63
CA ARG A 63 -3.39 -12.23 -3.87
C ARG A 63 -3.81 -12.79 -5.23
N SER A 64 -2.88 -13.39 -5.94
CA SER A 64 -3.12 -14.08 -7.18
C SER A 64 -2.41 -15.43 -7.17
N MET A 65 -2.73 -16.29 -8.12
CA MET A 65 -2.00 -17.55 -8.31
C MET A 65 -0.52 -17.30 -8.67
N ALA A 66 -0.25 -16.21 -9.38
CA ALA A 66 1.13 -15.82 -9.74
C ALA A 66 1.91 -15.24 -8.53
N ASN A 67 1.21 -14.66 -7.54
CA ASN A 67 1.86 -14.19 -6.31
C ASN A 67 0.96 -14.43 -5.08
N PRO A 68 1.06 -15.62 -4.48
CA PRO A 68 0.35 -15.95 -3.24
C PRO A 68 0.94 -15.21 -2.02
N ASN A 69 2.19 -14.75 -2.09
CA ASN A 69 2.93 -14.07 -1.03
C ASN A 69 2.64 -12.55 -1.04
N THR A 70 1.36 -12.21 -1.02
CA THR A 70 0.89 -10.82 -1.04
C THR A 70 0.10 -10.52 0.22
N GLU A 71 0.39 -9.39 0.85
CA GLU A 71 -0.33 -8.94 2.05
C GLU A 71 -0.54 -7.43 2.09
N ASN A 72 -1.46 -7.00 2.94
CA ASN A 72 -1.76 -5.61 3.22
C ASN A 72 -1.62 -5.34 4.71
N ILE A 73 -0.88 -4.30 5.08
CA ILE A 73 -0.68 -3.86 6.47
C ILE A 73 -1.31 -2.48 6.62
N GLU A 74 -2.30 -2.36 7.49
CA GLU A 74 -2.90 -1.08 7.83
C GLU A 74 -2.12 -0.42 8.97
N VAL A 75 -1.84 0.87 8.82
CA VAL A 75 -1.29 1.75 9.86
C VAL A 75 -2.15 3.00 9.99
N ILE A 76 -2.06 3.71 11.11
CA ILE A 76 -2.76 4.98 11.31
C ILE A 76 -1.76 6.10 11.01
N ALA A 77 -1.91 6.76 9.86
CA ALA A 77 -1.03 7.82 9.41
C ALA A 77 -1.70 8.72 8.36
N SER A 78 -1.27 9.97 8.23
CA SER A 78 -1.57 10.80 7.06
C SER A 78 -0.69 10.38 5.87
N HIS A 79 -1.07 10.78 4.66
CA HIS A 79 -0.27 10.49 3.45
C HIS A 79 1.16 10.99 3.55
N LEU A 80 1.35 12.22 3.98
CA LEU A 80 2.69 12.82 4.13
C LEU A 80 3.47 12.23 5.32
N GLY A 81 2.75 11.77 6.35
CA GLY A 81 3.35 11.23 7.57
C GLY A 81 3.66 9.73 7.52
N ILE A 82 3.12 8.98 6.56
CA ILE A 82 3.24 7.52 6.56
C ILE A 82 4.70 7.05 6.44
N GLY A 83 5.53 7.76 5.69
CA GLY A 83 6.95 7.46 5.52
C GLY A 83 7.80 7.74 6.76
N MET A 84 7.31 8.53 7.71
CA MET A 84 7.96 8.85 8.99
C MET A 84 7.25 8.19 10.19
N ASN A 85 6.18 7.44 9.92
CA ASN A 85 5.40 6.80 10.97
C ASN A 85 6.15 5.60 11.58
N PRO A 86 6.38 5.55 12.91
CA PRO A 86 7.14 4.46 13.54
C PRO A 86 6.55 3.08 13.28
N SER A 87 5.21 2.95 13.25
CA SER A 87 4.56 1.67 12.95
C SER A 87 4.80 1.25 11.50
N ALA A 88 4.74 2.18 10.53
CA ALA A 88 5.05 1.89 9.15
C ALA A 88 6.53 1.48 8.98
N MET A 89 7.44 2.20 9.61
CA MET A 89 8.88 1.90 9.58
C MET A 89 9.20 0.53 10.22
N TRP A 90 8.54 0.20 11.33
CA TRP A 90 8.65 -1.12 11.94
C TRP A 90 8.15 -2.23 11.00
N ALA A 91 7.00 -2.04 10.36
CA ALA A 91 6.48 -3.01 9.41
C ALA A 91 7.42 -3.20 8.22
N VAL A 92 8.02 -2.13 7.70
CA VAL A 92 9.05 -2.21 6.62
C VAL A 92 10.25 -3.03 7.10
N ALA A 93 10.81 -2.70 8.26
CA ALA A 93 11.96 -3.41 8.81
C ALA A 93 11.69 -4.90 9.03
N ASP A 94 10.53 -5.24 9.59
CA ASP A 94 10.10 -6.62 9.82
C ASP A 94 9.96 -7.41 8.50
N ARG A 95 9.41 -6.78 7.46
CA ARG A 95 9.29 -7.43 6.14
C ARG A 95 10.63 -7.65 5.47
N LEU A 96 11.52 -6.66 5.53
CA LEU A 96 12.85 -6.75 4.93
C LEU A 96 13.82 -7.68 5.69
N ALA A 97 13.58 -7.93 6.98
CA ALA A 97 14.38 -8.83 7.80
C ALA A 97 14.11 -10.33 7.54
N GLN A 98 13.10 -10.67 6.73
CA GLN A 98 12.82 -12.07 6.42
C GLN A 98 13.91 -12.67 5.52
N PRO A 99 14.39 -13.90 5.83
CA PRO A 99 15.28 -14.61 4.94
C PRO A 99 14.66 -14.85 3.56
N GLU A 100 15.44 -14.83 2.52
CA GLU A 100 14.99 -15.16 1.17
C GLU A 100 14.36 -16.57 1.14
N GLY A 101 13.22 -16.69 0.47
CA GLY A 101 12.45 -17.94 0.38
C GLY A 101 11.68 -18.34 1.65
N ALA A 102 11.79 -17.59 2.74
CA ALA A 102 11.11 -17.87 4.02
C ALA A 102 10.01 -16.84 4.35
N TRP A 103 9.27 -16.38 3.34
CA TRP A 103 8.21 -15.40 3.54
C TRP A 103 7.12 -15.92 4.49
N ARG A 104 6.74 -15.10 5.45
CA ARG A 104 5.64 -15.32 6.39
C ARG A 104 4.78 -14.06 6.47
N PRO A 105 3.46 -14.18 6.66
CA PRO A 105 2.58 -13.04 6.88
C PRO A 105 3.02 -12.20 8.08
N PHE A 106 2.73 -10.90 8.04
CA PHE A 106 2.98 -9.99 9.16
C PHE A 106 2.14 -10.38 10.37
N GLU A 107 2.81 -10.58 11.49
CA GLU A 107 2.17 -10.99 12.74
C GLU A 107 1.58 -9.77 13.47
N ARG A 108 0.26 -9.81 13.69
CA ARG A 108 -0.51 -8.76 14.40
C ARG A 108 -0.91 -9.16 15.81
N GLN A 109 -0.51 -10.35 16.27
CA GLN A 109 -0.91 -10.86 17.57
C GLN A 109 -0.23 -10.07 18.71
N GLY A 110 -0.98 -9.91 19.82
CA GLY A 110 -0.56 -9.15 20.98
C GLY A 110 -1.26 -7.79 21.09
N LEU A 111 -1.44 -7.34 22.32
CA LEU A 111 -2.20 -6.12 22.65
C LEU A 111 -1.67 -4.88 21.90
N LEU A 112 -0.38 -4.65 21.96
CA LEU A 112 0.25 -3.47 21.35
C LEU A 112 0.20 -3.52 19.82
N ARG A 113 0.52 -4.67 19.22
CA ARG A 113 0.47 -4.85 17.76
C ARG A 113 -0.96 -4.76 17.22
N GLY A 114 -1.95 -5.28 17.94
CA GLY A 114 -3.36 -5.15 17.56
C GLY A 114 -3.87 -3.72 17.54
N LEU A 115 -3.34 -2.84 18.38
CA LEU A 115 -3.66 -1.41 18.39
C LEU A 115 -2.95 -0.65 17.25
N LEU A 116 -1.67 -0.94 17.01
CA LEU A 116 -0.85 -0.25 16.01
C LEU A 116 -1.17 -0.69 14.56
N TYR A 117 -1.62 -1.93 14.38
CA TYR A 117 -1.90 -2.52 13.07
C TYR A 117 -3.33 -3.04 13.02
N PRO A 118 -4.30 -2.19 12.74
CA PRO A 118 -5.69 -2.58 12.63
C PRO A 118 -5.92 -3.73 11.64
N ASN A 119 -6.98 -4.51 11.84
CA ASN A 119 -7.31 -5.60 10.92
C ASN A 119 -7.75 -5.01 9.56
N PRO A 120 -7.06 -5.27 8.45
CA PRO A 120 -7.42 -4.75 7.15
C PRO A 120 -8.75 -5.29 6.60
N ALA A 121 -9.26 -6.38 7.17
CA ALA A 121 -10.54 -6.99 6.78
C ALA A 121 -11.76 -6.42 7.51
N ARG A 122 -11.58 -5.43 8.41
CA ARG A 122 -12.69 -4.77 9.11
C ARG A 122 -13.47 -3.80 8.24
#